data_c5a50105ba93c5ff8257649d7c8af656
#
_entry.id   c5a50105ba93c5ff8257649d7c8af656
#
_cell.length_a   1.000
_cell.length_b   1.000
_cell.length_c   1.000
_cell.angle_alpha   90.00
_cell.angle_beta   90.00
_cell.angle_gamma   90.00
#
_symmetry.space_group_name_H-M   'P 1'
#
loop_
_entity.id
_entity.type
_entity.pdbx_description
1 polymer ?
#
loop_
_entity_poly.entity_id
_entity_poly.type
_entity_poly.pdbx_seq_one_letter_code
_entity_poly.pdbx_strand_id
1 'polypeptide(L)'
;MERLTALLAAEPPLWEPGTRHGEIAGSYGHLVGEVVRRVDGRTLGRFLADELASPWGLDFHVGLGPAEQARAARLVDEGGLWRRSILDDPRRWLAASLDNPPGMLDVDVVNSAAYRAAEVPAVNGHATARAIARFYGGLAAGGELDAVRLLRPETVEDALRPHASGRDELLEEDAAWGLGLRVDDDGSFGLGRIGGFSGFGFRRPGIELGYGYVTCRLAGSERTTACEDALEDALRPM
;
A
#
# COMPACT_ATOMS: atom_id res chain seq x y z
N MET A 1 -3.59 -18.49 -1.37
CA MET A 1 -2.61 -17.94 -0.40
C MET A 1 -1.59 -18.99 0.03
N GLU A 2 -1.97 -20.14 0.58
CA GLU A 2 -1.06 -21.17 1.13
C GLU A 2 0.06 -21.61 0.18
N ARG A 3 -0.24 -21.82 -1.11
CA ARG A 3 0.79 -22.24 -2.08
C ARG A 3 1.86 -21.17 -2.29
N LEU A 4 1.47 -19.89 -2.38
CA LEU A 4 2.42 -18.80 -2.58
C LEU A 4 3.28 -18.60 -1.33
N THR A 5 2.68 -18.61 -0.14
CA THR A 5 3.44 -18.47 1.11
C THR A 5 4.38 -19.65 1.36
N ALA A 6 4.00 -20.86 0.95
CA ALA A 6 4.88 -22.02 1.01
C ALA A 6 6.08 -21.90 0.06
N LEU A 7 5.87 -21.39 -1.16
CA LEU A 7 6.95 -21.11 -2.10
C LEU A 7 7.90 -20.03 -1.58
N LEU A 8 7.35 -18.92 -1.08
CA LEU A 8 8.16 -17.84 -0.49
C LEU A 8 8.97 -18.31 0.72
N ALA A 9 8.38 -19.18 1.56
CA ALA A 9 9.09 -19.73 2.73
C ALA A 9 10.21 -20.71 2.36
N ALA A 10 10.15 -21.32 1.19
CA ALA A 10 11.17 -22.25 0.68
C ALA A 10 12.27 -21.55 -0.15
N GLU A 11 12.05 -20.29 -0.53
CA GLU A 11 12.98 -19.54 -1.36
C GLU A 11 14.18 -19.07 -0.54
N PRO A 12 15.42 -19.31 -0.99
CA PRO A 12 16.59 -18.78 -0.30
C PRO A 12 16.64 -17.25 -0.41
N PRO A 13 17.10 -16.55 0.65
CA PRO A 13 17.22 -15.10 0.59
C PRO A 13 18.27 -14.67 -0.44
N LEU A 14 18.01 -13.55 -1.14
CA LEU A 14 18.92 -12.98 -2.14
C LEU A 14 20.21 -12.40 -1.50
N TRP A 15 20.19 -12.09 -0.24
CA TRP A 15 21.31 -11.60 0.58
C TRP A 15 21.18 -12.08 2.00
N GLU A 16 22.22 -11.93 2.78
CA GLU A 16 22.18 -12.28 4.19
C GLU A 16 21.13 -11.44 4.94
N PRO A 17 20.16 -12.10 5.63
CA PRO A 17 19.12 -11.40 6.36
C PRO A 17 19.68 -10.36 7.36
N GLY A 18 19.08 -9.17 7.37
CA GLY A 18 19.50 -8.07 8.22
C GLY A 18 20.61 -7.18 7.64
N THR A 19 21.22 -7.54 6.50
CA THR A 19 22.30 -6.74 5.89
C THR A 19 21.81 -5.73 4.85
N ARG A 20 20.65 -5.97 4.24
CA ARG A 20 20.05 -5.11 3.21
C ARG A 20 18.53 -5.14 3.34
N HIS A 21 17.87 -4.22 2.69
CA HIS A 21 16.42 -4.19 2.57
C HIS A 21 16.00 -3.84 1.14
N GLY A 22 14.75 -4.14 0.81
CA GLY A 22 14.13 -3.79 -0.46
C GLY A 22 12.61 -3.85 -0.34
N GLU A 23 11.93 -2.88 -0.91
CA GLU A 23 10.47 -2.86 -0.98
C GLU A 23 9.98 -4.01 -1.86
N ILE A 24 9.17 -4.92 -1.31
CA ILE A 24 8.67 -6.10 -2.03
C ILE A 24 7.17 -5.98 -2.23
N ALA A 25 6.76 -5.24 -3.26
CA ALA A 25 5.37 -4.95 -3.56
C ALA A 25 4.51 -6.22 -3.73
N GLY A 26 5.03 -7.24 -4.41
CA GLY A 26 4.24 -8.43 -4.77
C GLY A 26 4.10 -9.49 -3.69
N SER A 27 4.88 -9.49 -2.62
CA SER A 27 4.90 -10.59 -1.64
C SER A 27 4.71 -10.19 -0.18
N TYR A 28 5.04 -8.97 0.20
CA TYR A 28 4.95 -8.48 1.59
C TYR A 28 3.57 -8.75 2.22
N GLY A 29 2.49 -8.34 1.57
CA GLY A 29 1.14 -8.52 2.06
C GLY A 29 0.74 -9.99 2.21
N HIS A 30 1.28 -10.89 1.39
CA HIS A 30 1.06 -12.33 1.53
C HIS A 30 1.76 -12.89 2.76
N LEU A 31 2.98 -12.47 3.04
CA LEU A 31 3.74 -12.92 4.22
C LEU A 31 3.08 -12.42 5.51
N VAL A 32 2.77 -11.14 5.60
CA VAL A 32 2.08 -10.56 6.76
C VAL A 32 0.68 -11.17 6.93
N GLY A 33 -0.07 -11.32 5.84
CA GLY A 33 -1.39 -11.94 5.84
C GLY A 33 -1.38 -13.38 6.32
N GLU A 34 -0.34 -14.15 6.01
CA GLU A 34 -0.17 -15.51 6.53
C GLU A 34 0.16 -15.52 8.03
N VAL A 35 0.94 -14.57 8.52
CA VAL A 35 1.17 -14.41 9.97
C VAL A 35 -0.15 -14.13 10.68
N VAL A 36 -0.94 -13.18 10.20
CA VAL A 36 -2.28 -12.88 10.75
C VAL A 36 -3.15 -14.14 10.75
N ARG A 37 -3.22 -14.86 9.64
CA ARG A 37 -4.02 -16.08 9.52
C ARG A 37 -3.61 -17.15 10.53
N ARG A 38 -2.32 -17.31 10.80
CA ARG A 38 -1.81 -18.30 11.78
C ARG A 38 -2.10 -17.92 13.23
N VAL A 39 -2.07 -16.63 13.53
CA VAL A 39 -2.25 -16.12 14.89
C VAL A 39 -3.72 -15.92 15.22
N ASP A 40 -4.51 -15.37 14.31
CA ASP A 40 -5.91 -14.98 14.51
C ASP A 40 -6.91 -16.00 13.97
N GLY A 41 -6.55 -16.72 12.88
CA GLY A 41 -7.40 -17.71 12.21
C GLY A 41 -8.24 -17.15 11.07
N ARG A 42 -8.44 -15.82 10.99
CA ARG A 42 -9.15 -15.15 9.88
C ARG A 42 -8.22 -14.92 8.69
N THR A 43 -8.81 -14.75 7.50
CA THR A 43 -8.07 -14.20 6.36
C THR A 43 -7.73 -12.73 6.62
N LEU A 44 -6.71 -12.21 5.93
CA LEU A 44 -6.32 -10.81 6.11
C LEU A 44 -7.46 -9.83 5.72
N GLY A 45 -8.18 -10.12 4.64
CA GLY A 45 -9.32 -9.30 4.22
C GLY A 45 -10.41 -9.27 5.29
N ARG A 46 -10.72 -10.40 5.90
CA ARG A 46 -11.69 -10.46 7.00
C ARG A 46 -11.20 -9.75 8.25
N PHE A 47 -9.94 -9.97 8.62
CA PHE A 47 -9.32 -9.30 9.76
C PHE A 47 -9.36 -7.76 9.61
N LEU A 48 -8.93 -7.25 8.44
CA LEU A 48 -8.96 -5.81 8.16
C LEU A 48 -10.39 -5.25 8.15
N ALA A 49 -11.36 -5.99 7.63
CA ALA A 49 -12.76 -5.55 7.63
C ALA A 49 -13.30 -5.40 9.06
N ASP A 50 -13.04 -6.37 9.94
CA ASP A 50 -13.57 -6.40 11.30
C ASP A 50 -12.82 -5.45 12.25
N GLU A 51 -11.48 -5.44 12.19
CA GLU A 51 -10.65 -4.73 13.18
C GLU A 51 -10.29 -3.31 12.79
N LEU A 52 -10.38 -2.96 11.49
CA LEU A 52 -9.97 -1.64 10.99
C LEU A 52 -11.08 -0.94 10.23
N ALA A 53 -11.57 -1.55 9.14
CA ALA A 53 -12.45 -0.84 8.21
C ALA A 53 -13.82 -0.55 8.86
N SER A 54 -14.44 -1.53 9.51
CA SER A 54 -15.72 -1.34 10.18
C SER A 54 -15.65 -0.34 11.35
N PRO A 55 -14.70 -0.44 12.31
CA PRO A 55 -14.62 0.52 13.41
C PRO A 55 -14.35 1.95 12.98
N TRP A 56 -13.53 2.16 11.96
CA TRP A 56 -13.21 3.50 11.45
C TRP A 56 -14.12 3.97 10.31
N GLY A 57 -15.12 3.16 9.91
CA GLY A 57 -16.03 3.49 8.83
C GLY A 57 -15.34 3.69 7.49
N LEU A 58 -14.38 2.82 7.16
CA LEU A 58 -13.61 2.89 5.93
C LEU A 58 -14.26 2.02 4.84
N ASP A 59 -14.51 2.59 3.68
CA ASP A 59 -14.86 1.83 2.48
C ASP A 59 -13.57 1.29 1.84
N PHE A 60 -13.00 0.27 2.50
CA PHE A 60 -11.74 -0.38 2.16
C PHE A 60 -11.90 -1.89 2.24
N HIS A 61 -11.48 -2.60 1.20
CA HIS A 61 -11.67 -4.04 1.05
C HIS A 61 -10.44 -4.72 0.46
N VAL A 62 -10.14 -5.94 0.92
CA VAL A 62 -9.22 -6.89 0.28
C VAL A 62 -10.02 -8.16 -0.02
N GLY A 63 -10.22 -8.45 -1.31
CA GLY A 63 -11.19 -9.43 -1.76
C GLY A 63 -12.62 -8.87 -1.75
N LEU A 64 -13.18 -8.63 -2.95
CA LEU A 64 -14.50 -8.04 -3.10
C LEU A 64 -15.60 -9.10 -3.17
N GLY A 65 -16.65 -8.93 -2.36
CA GLY A 65 -17.92 -9.61 -2.55
C GLY A 65 -18.72 -9.07 -3.73
N PRO A 66 -19.86 -9.71 -4.08
CA PRO A 66 -20.68 -9.26 -5.22
C PRO A 66 -21.16 -7.82 -5.14
N ALA A 67 -21.49 -7.34 -3.95
CA ALA A 67 -21.96 -5.96 -3.73
C ALA A 67 -20.85 -4.93 -3.97
N GLU A 68 -19.64 -5.19 -3.48
CA GLU A 68 -18.47 -4.35 -3.66
C GLU A 68 -18.00 -4.37 -5.11
N GLN A 69 -18.00 -5.54 -5.76
CA GLN A 69 -17.66 -5.66 -7.19
C GLN A 69 -18.55 -4.81 -8.10
N ALA A 70 -19.84 -4.71 -7.78
CA ALA A 70 -20.79 -3.88 -8.54
C ALA A 70 -20.47 -2.37 -8.48
N ARG A 71 -19.72 -1.93 -7.44
CA ARG A 71 -19.29 -0.53 -7.24
C ARG A 71 -17.86 -0.27 -7.69
N ALA A 72 -17.06 -1.32 -7.91
CA ALA A 72 -15.65 -1.17 -8.23
C ALA A 72 -15.46 -0.53 -9.61
N ALA A 73 -14.72 0.57 -9.67
CA ALA A 73 -14.35 1.21 -10.92
C ALA A 73 -13.50 0.26 -11.79
N ARG A 74 -13.67 0.36 -13.10
CA ARG A 74 -12.81 -0.35 -14.04
C ARG A 74 -11.50 0.42 -14.23
N LEU A 75 -10.37 -0.23 -14.07
CA LEU A 75 -9.06 0.33 -14.38
C LEU A 75 -8.85 0.33 -15.90
N VAL A 76 -8.15 1.37 -16.38
CA VAL A 76 -7.81 1.56 -17.80
C VAL A 76 -6.31 1.77 -17.92
N ASP A 77 -5.66 0.99 -18.76
CA ASP A 77 -4.28 1.20 -19.22
C ASP A 77 -4.32 1.50 -20.73
N GLU A 78 -4.27 2.77 -21.09
CA GLU A 78 -4.39 3.20 -22.49
C GLU A 78 -3.25 2.66 -23.34
N GLY A 79 -3.58 1.76 -24.26
CA GLY A 79 -2.61 1.11 -25.14
C GLY A 79 -1.56 0.28 -24.39
N GLY A 80 -1.76 -0.09 -23.13
CA GLY A 80 -0.80 -0.83 -22.31
C GLY A 80 0.45 -0.04 -21.95
N LEU A 81 0.36 1.29 -21.95
CA LEU A 81 1.53 2.17 -21.74
C LEU A 81 2.08 2.06 -20.32
N TRP A 82 1.19 2.02 -19.33
CA TRP A 82 1.60 1.91 -17.93
C TRP A 82 2.27 0.57 -17.65
N ARG A 83 1.67 -0.54 -18.09
CA ARG A 83 2.27 -1.86 -17.90
C ARG A 83 3.65 -1.94 -18.57
N ARG A 84 3.77 -1.44 -19.82
CA ARG A 84 5.07 -1.40 -20.50
C ARG A 84 6.09 -0.57 -19.74
N SER A 85 5.73 0.58 -19.18
CA SER A 85 6.66 1.39 -18.40
C SER A 85 7.24 0.66 -17.18
N ILE A 86 6.49 -0.27 -16.59
CA ILE A 86 6.98 -1.14 -15.50
C ILE A 86 7.88 -2.26 -16.04
N LEU A 87 7.48 -2.89 -17.15
CA LEU A 87 8.25 -4.00 -17.74
C LEU A 87 9.57 -3.54 -18.35
N ASP A 88 9.61 -2.32 -18.87
CA ASP A 88 10.79 -1.71 -19.50
C ASP A 88 11.62 -0.88 -18.50
N ASP A 89 11.23 -0.83 -17.24
CA ASP A 89 11.96 -0.09 -16.18
C ASP A 89 13.35 -0.70 -15.99
N PRO A 90 14.42 0.11 -16.00
CA PRO A 90 15.79 -0.39 -15.90
C PRO A 90 16.15 -0.96 -14.52
N ARG A 91 15.37 -0.69 -13.47
CA ARG A 91 15.62 -1.24 -12.14
C ARG A 91 15.49 -2.75 -12.15
N ARG A 92 16.57 -3.39 -11.68
CA ARG A 92 16.79 -4.83 -11.84
C ARG A 92 15.62 -5.72 -11.41
N TRP A 93 14.93 -5.36 -10.34
CA TRP A 93 13.94 -6.24 -9.71
C TRP A 93 12.51 -5.76 -9.86
N LEU A 94 12.28 -4.54 -10.37
CA LEU A 94 10.95 -3.93 -10.35
C LEU A 94 9.91 -4.74 -11.13
N ALA A 95 10.19 -5.04 -12.38
CA ALA A 95 9.28 -5.84 -13.20
C ALA A 95 9.01 -7.22 -12.59
N ALA A 96 10.06 -7.89 -12.09
CA ALA A 96 9.95 -9.20 -11.46
C ALA A 96 9.16 -9.16 -10.13
N SER A 97 9.18 -8.06 -9.41
CA SER A 97 8.43 -7.91 -8.16
C SER A 97 6.95 -7.60 -8.38
N LEU A 98 6.62 -6.92 -9.48
CA LEU A 98 5.26 -6.45 -9.77
C LEU A 98 4.48 -7.34 -10.75
N ASP A 99 5.12 -7.88 -11.80
CA ASP A 99 4.46 -8.74 -12.80
C ASP A 99 4.80 -10.24 -12.59
N ASN A 100 4.74 -10.69 -11.34
CA ASN A 100 4.97 -12.08 -10.99
C ASN A 100 3.75 -12.69 -10.27
N PRO A 101 3.06 -13.68 -10.84
CA PRO A 101 3.33 -14.33 -12.13
C PRO A 101 3.17 -13.39 -13.33
N PRO A 102 3.84 -13.67 -14.45
CA PRO A 102 3.75 -12.84 -15.66
C PRO A 102 2.30 -12.62 -16.11
N GLY A 103 1.94 -11.37 -16.38
CA GLY A 103 0.58 -10.95 -16.72
C GLY A 103 -0.23 -10.46 -15.53
N MET A 104 0.34 -10.40 -14.33
CA MET A 104 -0.35 -9.91 -13.14
C MET A 104 -0.72 -8.42 -13.23
N LEU A 105 0.03 -7.65 -14.01
CA LEU A 105 -0.27 -6.24 -14.30
C LEU A 105 -1.17 -6.03 -15.52
N ASP A 106 -1.64 -7.11 -16.16
CA ASP A 106 -2.55 -6.98 -17.29
C ASP A 106 -3.88 -6.39 -16.80
N VAL A 107 -4.32 -5.32 -17.48
CA VAL A 107 -5.52 -4.55 -17.06
C VAL A 107 -6.80 -5.41 -17.13
N ASP A 108 -6.86 -6.40 -18.00
CA ASP A 108 -8.02 -7.31 -18.06
C ASP A 108 -7.97 -8.35 -16.94
N VAL A 109 -6.77 -8.76 -16.51
CA VAL A 109 -6.60 -9.61 -15.32
C VAL A 109 -7.05 -8.87 -14.07
N VAL A 110 -6.52 -7.67 -13.81
CA VAL A 110 -6.85 -6.90 -12.59
C VAL A 110 -8.32 -6.45 -12.55
N ASN A 111 -8.97 -6.30 -13.69
CA ASN A 111 -10.40 -6.00 -13.79
C ASN A 111 -11.30 -7.22 -13.70
N SER A 112 -10.75 -8.44 -13.75
CA SER A 112 -11.56 -9.65 -13.70
C SER A 112 -12.25 -9.81 -12.35
N ALA A 113 -13.46 -10.38 -12.37
CA ALA A 113 -14.20 -10.68 -11.14
C ALA A 113 -13.43 -11.64 -10.23
N ALA A 114 -12.68 -12.57 -10.81
CA ALA A 114 -11.86 -13.53 -10.06
C ALA A 114 -10.71 -12.84 -9.31
N TYR A 115 -9.98 -11.92 -9.98
CA TYR A 115 -8.90 -11.17 -9.33
C TYR A 115 -9.44 -10.24 -8.23
N ARG A 116 -10.54 -9.55 -8.49
CA ARG A 116 -11.18 -8.66 -7.50
C ARG A 116 -11.70 -9.42 -6.27
N ALA A 117 -12.21 -10.65 -6.47
CA ALA A 117 -12.67 -11.49 -5.37
C ALA A 117 -11.52 -12.16 -4.59
N ALA A 118 -10.36 -12.33 -5.21
CA ALA A 118 -9.21 -12.92 -4.55
C ALA A 118 -8.63 -11.95 -3.51
N GLU A 119 -8.14 -12.50 -2.39
CA GLU A 119 -7.31 -11.76 -1.47
C GLU A 119 -5.86 -11.79 -1.96
N VAL A 120 -5.41 -10.69 -2.58
CA VAL A 120 -4.02 -10.46 -3.00
C VAL A 120 -3.49 -9.26 -2.20
N PRO A 121 -3.25 -9.42 -0.90
CA PRO A 121 -3.09 -8.29 0.03
C PRO A 121 -1.88 -7.41 -0.23
N ALA A 122 -1.01 -7.85 -1.12
CA ALA A 122 0.13 -7.04 -1.56
C ALA A 122 -0.28 -5.90 -2.50
N VAL A 123 -1.33 -6.09 -3.35
CA VAL A 123 -1.58 -5.18 -4.47
C VAL A 123 -3.06 -4.94 -4.81
N ASN A 124 -4.03 -5.68 -4.27
CA ASN A 124 -5.43 -5.53 -4.67
C ASN A 124 -6.38 -4.98 -3.59
N GLY A 125 -5.88 -4.11 -2.74
CA GLY A 125 -6.77 -3.31 -1.89
C GLY A 125 -7.69 -2.42 -2.75
N HIS A 126 -8.99 -2.42 -2.45
CA HIS A 126 -9.99 -1.58 -3.11
C HIS A 126 -10.51 -0.57 -2.08
N ALA A 127 -10.43 0.70 -2.41
CA ALA A 127 -10.82 1.76 -1.49
C ALA A 127 -11.32 3.01 -2.21
N THR A 128 -12.04 3.86 -1.48
CA THR A 128 -12.28 5.23 -1.89
C THR A 128 -11.11 6.13 -1.44
N ALA A 129 -10.88 7.26 -2.13
CA ALA A 129 -9.89 8.26 -1.70
C ALA A 129 -10.15 8.71 -0.26
N ARG A 130 -11.42 8.89 0.12
CA ARG A 130 -11.83 9.22 1.49
C ARG A 130 -11.39 8.16 2.51
N ALA A 131 -11.53 6.88 2.20
CA ALA A 131 -11.12 5.80 3.10
C ALA A 131 -9.60 5.79 3.31
N ILE A 132 -8.82 6.01 2.24
CA ILE A 132 -7.36 6.13 2.32
C ILE A 132 -6.97 7.34 3.18
N ALA A 133 -7.53 8.52 2.91
CA ALA A 133 -7.25 9.73 3.69
C ALA A 133 -7.63 9.56 5.17
N ARG A 134 -8.77 8.93 5.47
CA ARG A 134 -9.19 8.65 6.85
C ARG A 134 -8.25 7.67 7.56
N PHE A 135 -7.80 6.62 6.87
CA PHE A 135 -6.84 5.68 7.42
C PHE A 135 -5.53 6.38 7.83
N TYR A 136 -4.93 7.12 6.92
CA TYR A 136 -3.70 7.87 7.22
C TYR A 136 -3.91 8.99 8.23
N GLY A 137 -5.08 9.66 8.22
CA GLY A 137 -5.45 10.64 9.22
C GLY A 137 -5.56 10.04 10.63
N GLY A 138 -6.15 8.83 10.74
CA GLY A 138 -6.21 8.11 12.02
C GLY A 138 -4.82 7.71 12.54
N LEU A 139 -3.90 7.34 11.64
CA LEU A 139 -2.49 7.09 12.03
C LEU A 139 -1.80 8.41 12.44
N ALA A 140 -1.98 9.49 11.69
CA ALA A 140 -1.41 10.80 12.02
C ALA A 140 -1.90 11.28 13.40
N ALA A 141 -3.17 11.04 13.74
CA ALA A 141 -3.77 11.33 15.04
C ALA A 141 -3.41 10.30 16.14
N GLY A 142 -2.34 9.52 15.96
CA GLY A 142 -1.86 8.59 16.98
C GLY A 142 -2.74 7.36 17.20
N GLY A 143 -3.42 6.88 16.14
CA GLY A 143 -4.22 5.64 16.16
C GLY A 143 -5.69 5.83 16.58
N GLU A 144 -6.21 7.04 16.49
CA GLU A 144 -7.60 7.38 16.80
C GLU A 144 -8.26 8.13 15.64
N LEU A 145 -9.50 7.77 15.33
CA LEU A 145 -10.31 8.44 14.34
C LEU A 145 -11.76 8.54 14.85
N ASP A 146 -12.35 9.76 14.80
CA ASP A 146 -13.73 10.01 15.25
C ASP A 146 -14.01 9.46 16.68
N ALA A 147 -13.06 9.65 17.62
CA ALA A 147 -13.09 9.13 18.99
C ALA A 147 -13.05 7.59 19.10
N VAL A 148 -12.75 6.87 18.02
CA VAL A 148 -12.52 5.43 18.03
C VAL A 148 -11.01 5.15 17.98
N ARG A 149 -10.47 4.68 19.10
CA ARG A 149 -9.05 4.31 19.20
C ARG A 149 -8.85 2.85 18.83
N LEU A 150 -8.05 2.59 17.81
CA LEU A 150 -7.65 1.23 17.40
C LEU A 150 -6.21 0.90 17.80
N LEU A 151 -5.33 1.90 17.79
CA LEU A 151 -3.94 1.72 18.17
C LEU A 151 -3.58 2.65 19.32
N ARG A 152 -2.68 2.19 20.18
CA ARG A 152 -2.09 3.06 21.19
C ARG A 152 -1.11 4.03 20.53
N PRO A 153 -0.95 5.25 21.05
CA PRO A 153 0.00 6.22 20.50
C PRO A 153 1.42 5.66 20.37
N GLU A 154 1.88 4.89 21.36
CA GLU A 154 3.21 4.29 21.38
C GLU A 154 3.39 3.25 20.25
N THR A 155 2.31 2.54 19.90
CA THR A 155 2.31 1.60 18.78
C THR A 155 2.46 2.33 17.45
N VAL A 156 1.78 3.47 17.30
CA VAL A 156 1.90 4.30 16.09
C VAL A 156 3.29 4.94 16.02
N GLU A 157 3.82 5.43 17.11
CA GLU A 157 5.18 5.99 17.17
C GLU A 157 6.23 4.95 16.78
N ASP A 158 6.10 3.72 17.28
CA ASP A 158 6.98 2.64 16.87
C ASP A 158 6.80 2.26 15.38
N ALA A 159 5.57 2.23 14.89
CA ALA A 159 5.29 1.94 13.47
C ALA A 159 5.86 3.01 12.52
N LEU A 160 5.92 4.26 12.94
CA LEU A 160 6.45 5.37 12.16
C LEU A 160 7.95 5.64 12.41
N ARG A 161 8.58 4.93 13.33
CA ARG A 161 10.03 5.00 13.52
C ARG A 161 10.75 4.18 12.44
N PRO A 162 11.86 4.67 11.85
CA PRO A 162 12.66 3.88 10.93
C PRO A 162 13.19 2.59 11.59
N HIS A 163 12.82 1.43 11.04
CA HIS A 163 13.35 0.11 11.39
C HIS A 163 14.39 -0.38 10.39
N ALA A 164 14.35 0.14 9.16
CA ALA A 164 15.38 -0.05 8.14
C ALA A 164 15.58 1.28 7.40
N SER A 165 16.81 1.60 7.05
CA SER A 165 17.15 2.83 6.31
C SER A 165 18.41 2.65 5.49
N GLY A 166 18.54 3.46 4.44
CA GLY A 166 19.65 3.45 3.48
C GLY A 166 19.17 3.01 2.10
N ARG A 167 20.08 2.47 1.28
CA ARG A 167 19.74 2.07 -0.09
C ARG A 167 18.76 0.90 -0.11
N ASP A 168 17.61 1.14 -0.70
CA ASP A 168 16.64 0.11 -1.02
C ASP A 168 17.05 -0.61 -2.31
N GLU A 169 17.20 -1.92 -2.25
CA GLU A 169 17.73 -2.72 -3.37
C GLU A 169 16.72 -2.88 -4.52
N LEU A 170 15.41 -2.65 -4.27
CA LEU A 170 14.39 -2.72 -5.30
C LEU A 170 14.16 -1.36 -5.94
N LEU A 171 13.98 -0.33 -5.12
CA LEU A 171 13.75 1.05 -5.58
C LEU A 171 15.02 1.68 -6.14
N GLU A 172 16.19 1.17 -5.78
CA GLU A 172 17.52 1.68 -6.15
C GLU A 172 17.74 3.14 -5.71
N GLU A 173 17.08 3.54 -4.64
CA GLU A 173 17.20 4.85 -4.00
C GLU A 173 17.32 4.70 -2.47
N ASP A 174 17.70 5.77 -1.77
CA ASP A 174 17.68 5.76 -0.31
C ASP A 174 16.23 5.87 0.19
N ALA A 175 15.87 4.99 1.12
CA ALA A 175 14.55 4.94 1.73
C ALA A 175 14.65 4.57 3.21
N ALA A 176 13.66 5.01 3.98
CA ALA A 176 13.48 4.58 5.36
C ALA A 176 12.10 3.94 5.53
N TRP A 177 12.07 2.80 6.22
CA TRP A 177 10.88 1.99 6.42
C TRP A 177 10.59 1.81 7.90
N GLY A 178 9.37 2.17 8.29
CA GLY A 178 8.76 1.78 9.55
C GLY A 178 8.12 0.40 9.48
N LEU A 179 7.08 0.16 10.26
CA LEU A 179 6.35 -1.12 10.21
C LEU A 179 5.33 -1.11 9.05
N GLY A 180 5.83 -1.42 7.85
CA GLY A 180 5.02 -1.47 6.63
C GLY A 180 4.70 -0.13 6.00
N LEU A 181 5.37 0.93 6.40
CA LEU A 181 5.20 2.29 5.90
C LEU A 181 6.57 2.88 5.55
N ARG A 182 6.68 3.53 4.40
CA ARG A 182 7.79 4.46 4.15
C ARG A 182 7.66 5.62 5.11
N VAL A 183 8.76 6.09 5.64
CA VAL A 183 8.81 7.24 6.55
C VAL A 183 9.89 8.21 6.06
N ASP A 184 9.56 9.48 6.00
CA ASP A 184 10.45 10.52 5.50
C ASP A 184 10.77 11.54 6.61
N ASP A 185 11.94 12.17 6.53
CA ASP A 185 12.44 13.10 7.56
C ASP A 185 11.55 14.33 7.73
N ASP A 186 10.72 14.63 6.76
CA ASP A 186 9.79 15.75 6.78
C ASP A 186 8.51 15.48 7.60
N GLY A 187 8.36 14.27 8.18
CA GLY A 187 7.22 13.82 8.95
C GLY A 187 6.10 13.25 8.10
N SER A 188 6.30 13.07 6.79
CA SER A 188 5.41 12.30 5.95
C SER A 188 5.64 10.80 6.12
N PHE A 189 4.58 10.03 5.97
CA PHE A 189 4.63 8.57 5.98
C PHE A 189 3.55 7.98 5.09
N GLY A 190 3.84 6.86 4.46
CA GLY A 190 2.89 6.23 3.56
C GLY A 190 3.51 5.18 2.70
N LEU A 191 2.80 4.77 1.68
CA LEU A 191 3.30 3.82 0.69
C LEU A 191 3.02 4.33 -0.72
N GLY A 192 4.01 4.22 -1.53
CA GLY A 192 4.16 4.29 -2.97
C GLY A 192 3.11 4.91 -3.86
N ARG A 193 3.53 5.21 -5.08
CA ARG A 193 2.75 5.94 -6.09
C ARG A 193 2.53 5.10 -7.36
N ILE A 194 2.42 3.78 -7.23
CA ILE A 194 2.27 2.88 -8.39
C ILE A 194 0.90 3.07 -9.05
N GLY A 195 0.86 3.17 -10.36
CA GLY A 195 -0.37 3.25 -11.15
C GLY A 195 -1.09 4.60 -11.06
N GLY A 196 -0.48 5.61 -10.44
CA GLY A 196 -1.07 6.93 -10.25
C GLY A 196 -2.01 7.02 -9.04
N PHE A 197 -1.95 6.07 -8.11
CA PHE A 197 -2.57 6.14 -6.80
C PHE A 197 -1.63 6.79 -5.80
N SER A 198 -2.16 7.39 -4.75
CA SER A 198 -1.36 7.92 -3.65
C SER A 198 -2.14 7.87 -2.35
N GLY A 199 -1.41 7.58 -1.27
CA GLY A 199 -1.93 7.65 0.08
C GLY A 199 -0.78 7.87 1.05
N PHE A 200 -0.91 8.88 1.90
CA PHE A 200 0.09 9.19 2.91
C PHE A 200 -0.52 9.98 4.08
N GLY A 201 0.20 10.04 5.17
CA GLY A 201 -0.07 10.91 6.30
C GLY A 201 1.05 11.89 6.56
N PHE A 202 0.72 13.01 7.18
CA PHE A 202 1.67 13.94 7.76
C PHE A 202 1.48 14.01 9.25
N ARG A 203 2.60 13.98 9.99
CA ARG A 203 2.64 14.23 11.41
C ARG A 203 3.77 15.21 11.71
N ARG A 204 3.43 16.50 11.67
CA ARG A 204 4.33 17.61 11.96
C ARG A 204 3.73 18.48 13.09
N PRO A 205 4.51 19.30 13.79
CA PRO A 205 3.94 20.21 14.79
C PRO A 205 2.80 21.06 14.21
N GLY A 206 1.58 20.87 14.77
CA GLY A 206 0.37 21.57 14.33
C GLY A 206 -0.30 21.03 13.07
N ILE A 207 0.21 19.94 12.46
CA ILE A 207 -0.38 19.33 11.28
C ILE A 207 -0.48 17.81 11.51
N GLU A 208 -1.71 17.32 11.57
CA GLU A 208 -2.06 15.89 11.53
C GLU A 208 -3.02 15.71 10.37
N LEU A 209 -2.55 15.07 9.29
CA LEU A 209 -3.29 15.02 8.05
C LEU A 209 -3.15 13.63 7.41
N GLY A 210 -4.24 13.15 6.82
CA GLY A 210 -4.24 12.01 5.91
C GLY A 210 -4.68 12.43 4.52
N TYR A 211 -3.97 11.95 3.52
CA TYR A 211 -4.23 12.21 2.11
C TYR A 211 -4.52 10.90 1.37
N GLY A 212 -5.41 10.96 0.39
CA GLY A 212 -5.71 9.86 -0.50
C GLY A 212 -6.12 10.33 -1.87
N TYR A 213 -5.48 9.79 -2.90
CA TYR A 213 -5.82 10.01 -4.30
C TYR A 213 -6.00 8.67 -5.00
N VAL A 214 -7.13 8.50 -5.68
CA VAL A 214 -7.42 7.31 -6.48
C VAL A 214 -7.84 7.70 -7.90
N THR A 215 -7.50 6.86 -8.86
CA THR A 215 -7.82 7.05 -10.27
C THR A 215 -8.21 5.72 -10.89
N CYS A 216 -8.99 5.74 -11.96
CA CYS A 216 -9.23 4.54 -12.77
C CYS A 216 -8.30 4.46 -13.99
N ARG A 217 -7.54 5.50 -14.30
CA ARG A 217 -6.54 5.51 -15.38
C ARG A 217 -5.16 5.26 -14.82
N LEU A 218 -4.62 4.08 -15.09
CA LEU A 218 -3.24 3.72 -14.76
C LEU A 218 -2.27 4.61 -15.55
N ALA A 219 -1.32 5.22 -14.86
CA ALA A 219 -0.35 6.15 -15.43
C ALA A 219 0.86 6.31 -14.48
N GLY A 220 1.82 7.14 -14.85
CA GLY A 220 2.84 7.65 -13.96
C GLY A 220 2.29 8.55 -12.85
N SER A 221 3.18 9.12 -12.06
CA SER A 221 2.84 9.89 -10.85
C SER A 221 2.58 11.38 -11.09
N GLU A 222 2.63 11.89 -12.32
CA GLU A 222 2.58 13.33 -12.62
C GLU A 222 1.35 14.03 -12.05
N ARG A 223 0.18 13.37 -12.13
CA ARG A 223 -1.08 13.94 -11.60
C ARG A 223 -1.12 13.91 -10.07
N THR A 224 -0.65 12.82 -9.47
CA THR A 224 -0.57 12.71 -8.01
C THR A 224 0.42 13.71 -7.46
N THR A 225 1.60 13.82 -8.05
CA THR A 225 2.62 14.81 -7.67
C THR A 225 2.07 16.23 -7.72
N ALA A 226 1.40 16.60 -8.82
CA ALA A 226 0.81 17.95 -8.93
C ALA A 226 -0.23 18.25 -7.82
N CYS A 227 -1.02 17.24 -7.41
CA CYS A 227 -1.98 17.40 -6.31
C CYS A 227 -1.27 17.49 -4.94
N GLU A 228 -0.21 16.71 -4.76
CA GLU A 228 0.60 16.70 -3.54
C GLU A 228 1.36 18.02 -3.38
N ASP A 229 1.97 18.54 -4.45
CA ASP A 229 2.65 19.85 -4.46
C ASP A 229 1.68 20.97 -4.09
N ALA A 230 0.46 20.96 -4.65
CA ALA A 230 -0.56 21.95 -4.32
C ALA A 230 -1.03 21.85 -2.85
N LEU A 231 -1.08 20.63 -2.29
CA LEU A 231 -1.38 20.44 -0.88
C LEU A 231 -0.24 20.98 -0.01
N GLU A 232 1.01 20.65 -0.34
CA GLU A 232 2.17 21.17 0.38
C GLU A 232 2.25 22.70 0.36
N ASP A 233 2.00 23.31 -0.80
CA ASP A 233 1.96 24.77 -0.93
C ASP A 233 0.89 25.39 -0.02
N ALA A 234 -0.29 24.75 0.09
CA ALA A 234 -1.37 25.20 0.96
C ALA A 234 -1.07 25.03 2.47
N LEU A 235 -0.18 24.11 2.82
CA LEU A 235 0.24 23.83 4.20
C LEU A 235 1.44 24.68 4.65
N ARG A 236 2.08 25.43 3.76
CA ARG A 236 3.18 26.34 4.13
C ARG A 236 2.67 27.48 4.99
N PRO A 237 3.35 27.79 6.10
CA PRO A 237 3.00 28.99 6.89
C PRO A 237 3.11 30.24 6.01
N MET A 238 2.10 31.10 6.09
CA MET A 238 2.16 32.44 5.49
C MET A 238 3.17 33.31 6.21
#